data_6fc8f41325365b08a9546654d76d5e7d
#
_entry.id   6fc8f41325365b08a9546654d76d5e7d
#
_cell.length_a   1.000
_cell.length_b   1.000
_cell.length_c   1.000
_cell.angle_alpha   90.00
_cell.angle_beta   90.00
_cell.angle_gamma   90.00
#
_symmetry.space_group_name_H-M   'P 1'
#
loop_
_entity.id
_entity.type
_entity.pdbx_description
1 polymer ?
#
loop_
_entity_poly.entity_id
_entity_poly.type
_entity_poly.pdbx_seq_one_letter_code
_entity_poly.pdbx_strand_id
1 'polypeptide(L)'
;MAFTSIDNPELYFQCKLYTGNGTDDTSITLDGTENMQPDLVWLKRRDNAGRHRLFDSVRGATKSLRSDDDENEITAADSLKSFDSDGFTLGADSASGGINVNINTETMVAWCWKESATAGFDIVSYTGKATARTISHSLSAVPRVIMPKARSTDGYEWRIYHASNTSAPETDYLVLNQTYATADGLNVFNDTAPTSSVFSIGDGETPNNSGTTYIAYLFAPKQGYSAMGSYLAEGNADGVYVNLGFRPAFLLIKNQSSASTNWHIYDSKRLGYNVNNDMQRANLTNGDATDDDLDLLSNGFKIRRVTTALNTDGDTYVYMAFAEAPFVNSKGVPTNAK
;
A
#
# COMPACT_ATOMS: atom_id res chain seq x y z
N MET A 1 -20.72 18.19 11.55
CA MET A 1 -20.10 16.93 11.11
C MET A 1 -18.77 16.80 11.83
N ALA A 2 -18.41 15.63 12.34
CA ALA A 2 -17.08 15.41 12.88
C ALA A 2 -16.04 15.50 11.73
N PHE A 3 -14.89 16.07 11.99
CA PHE A 3 -13.80 16.21 11.01
C PHE A 3 -13.07 14.89 10.73
N THR A 4 -13.14 13.95 11.68
CA THR A 4 -12.66 12.58 11.56
C THR A 4 -13.49 11.66 12.44
N SER A 5 -13.50 10.37 12.13
CA SER A 5 -13.99 9.30 13.02
C SER A 5 -12.85 8.57 13.73
N ILE A 6 -11.59 8.89 13.38
CA ILE A 6 -10.38 8.27 13.91
C ILE A 6 -9.46 9.38 14.42
N ASP A 7 -9.46 9.58 15.74
CA ASP A 7 -8.61 10.60 16.37
C ASP A 7 -7.15 10.16 16.49
N ASN A 8 -6.91 8.86 16.63
CA ASN A 8 -5.57 8.27 16.66
C ASN A 8 -5.38 7.28 15.48
N PRO A 9 -4.75 7.71 14.37
CA PRO A 9 -4.43 6.85 13.23
C PRO A 9 -3.54 5.66 13.58
N GLU A 10 -2.66 5.76 14.59
CA GLU A 10 -1.71 4.73 15.01
C GLU A 10 -2.39 3.44 15.51
N LEU A 11 -3.68 3.49 15.84
CA LEU A 11 -4.49 2.31 16.13
C LEU A 11 -4.69 1.40 14.90
N TYR A 12 -4.48 1.91 13.67
CA TYR A 12 -4.81 1.23 12.43
C TYR A 12 -3.72 1.24 11.37
N PHE A 13 -2.77 2.19 11.46
CA PHE A 13 -1.61 2.26 10.57
C PHE A 13 -0.39 2.77 11.32
N GLN A 14 0.71 2.06 11.19
CA GLN A 14 2.02 2.51 11.69
C GLN A 14 3.13 2.19 10.69
N CYS A 15 4.12 3.08 10.62
CA CYS A 15 5.37 2.86 9.91
C CYS A 15 6.49 2.63 10.94
N LYS A 16 7.24 1.54 10.81
CA LYS A 16 8.36 1.17 11.70
C LYS A 16 9.65 1.05 10.93
N LEU A 17 10.70 1.71 11.41
CA LEU A 17 12.08 1.48 10.97
C LEU A 17 12.76 0.53 11.95
N TYR A 18 13.53 -0.43 11.43
CA TYR A 18 14.33 -1.31 12.26
C TYR A 18 15.61 -1.75 11.54
N THR A 19 16.55 -2.26 12.30
CA THR A 19 17.76 -2.90 11.78
C THR A 19 17.69 -4.39 12.09
N GLY A 20 17.87 -5.22 11.08
CA GLY A 20 17.94 -6.66 11.25
C GLY A 20 19.13 -7.06 12.13
N ASN A 21 18.99 -8.13 12.89
CA ASN A 21 20.04 -8.66 13.77
C ASN A 21 20.42 -10.12 13.47
N GLY A 22 19.69 -10.77 12.54
CA GLY A 22 19.95 -12.15 12.14
C GLY A 22 19.68 -13.19 13.23
N THR A 23 18.96 -12.82 14.31
CA THR A 23 18.63 -13.75 15.39
C THR A 23 17.19 -14.23 15.30
N ASP A 24 16.97 -15.47 15.70
CA ASP A 24 15.62 -16.03 15.79
C ASP A 24 14.82 -15.36 16.91
N ASP A 25 13.50 -15.34 16.74
CA ASP A 25 12.55 -14.72 17.69
C ASP A 25 12.82 -13.23 17.97
N THR A 26 13.29 -12.49 16.93
CA THR A 26 13.45 -11.03 17.02
C THR A 26 12.09 -10.33 17.01
N SER A 27 11.70 -9.74 18.12
CA SER A 27 10.48 -8.94 18.22
C SER A 27 10.68 -7.53 17.66
N ILE A 28 9.81 -7.11 16.75
CA ILE A 28 9.73 -5.76 16.21
C ILE A 28 8.47 -5.09 16.77
N THR A 29 8.66 -4.35 17.87
CA THR A 29 7.58 -3.58 18.50
C THR A 29 7.34 -2.28 17.74
N LEU A 30 6.08 -1.92 17.54
CA LEU A 30 5.69 -0.67 16.87
C LEU A 30 5.94 0.53 17.83
N ASP A 31 6.07 1.73 17.25
CA ASP A 31 6.46 2.95 17.99
C ASP A 31 5.27 3.87 18.30
N GLY A 32 4.05 3.45 18.01
CA GLY A 32 2.85 4.24 18.22
C GLY A 32 2.54 4.47 19.70
N THR A 33 1.64 5.40 19.95
CA THR A 33 1.14 5.69 21.31
C THR A 33 0.22 4.61 21.86
N GLU A 34 -0.27 3.74 20.98
CA GLU A 34 -1.16 2.62 21.29
C GLU A 34 -0.65 1.34 20.65
N ASN A 35 -0.84 0.23 21.31
CA ASN A 35 -0.48 -1.08 20.77
C ASN A 35 -1.34 -1.41 19.56
N MET A 36 -0.73 -1.89 18.48
CA MET A 36 -1.41 -2.32 17.28
C MET A 36 -0.90 -3.69 16.82
N GLN A 37 -1.77 -4.71 16.85
CA GLN A 37 -1.50 -5.93 16.10
C GLN A 37 -1.73 -5.64 14.62
N PRO A 38 -0.71 -5.76 13.76
CA PRO A 38 -0.89 -5.60 12.32
C PRO A 38 -1.54 -6.85 11.71
N ASP A 39 -2.38 -6.65 10.70
CA ASP A 39 -2.94 -7.70 9.86
C ASP A 39 -2.30 -7.74 8.47
N LEU A 40 -1.68 -6.65 8.04
CA LEU A 40 -0.81 -6.59 6.87
C LEU A 40 0.50 -5.91 7.26
N VAL A 41 1.62 -6.59 6.98
CA VAL A 41 2.97 -6.05 7.12
C VAL A 41 3.65 -6.07 5.76
N TRP A 42 3.97 -4.89 5.24
CA TRP A 42 4.72 -4.71 4.01
C TRP A 42 6.14 -4.28 4.35
N LEU A 43 7.12 -5.16 4.13
CA LEU A 43 8.53 -4.96 4.47
C LEU A 43 9.35 -4.59 3.24
N LYS A 44 10.35 -3.74 3.45
CA LYS A 44 11.32 -3.37 2.42
C LYS A 44 12.68 -3.02 3.01
N ARG A 45 13.73 -3.56 2.40
CA ARG A 45 15.11 -3.17 2.68
C ARG A 45 15.39 -1.77 2.15
N ARG A 46 16.11 -0.97 2.95
CA ARG A 46 16.38 0.45 2.68
C ARG A 46 17.78 0.70 2.10
N ASP A 47 18.80 0.09 2.70
CA ASP A 47 20.22 0.38 2.45
C ASP A 47 20.76 -0.26 1.16
N ASN A 48 20.07 -1.23 0.60
CA ASN A 48 20.50 -1.94 -0.60
C ASN A 48 19.31 -2.54 -1.35
N ALA A 49 19.58 -3.19 -2.47
CA ALA A 49 18.57 -3.93 -3.21
C ALA A 49 18.03 -5.10 -2.36
N GLY A 50 16.73 -5.25 -2.38
CA GLY A 50 15.98 -6.31 -1.70
C GLY A 50 14.55 -6.31 -2.20
N ARG A 51 13.91 -7.48 -2.23
CA ARG A 51 12.52 -7.58 -2.67
C ARG A 51 11.57 -6.98 -1.65
N HIS A 52 10.45 -6.46 -2.11
CA HIS A 52 9.31 -6.19 -1.26
C HIS A 52 8.71 -7.49 -0.72
N ARG A 53 8.24 -7.48 0.54
CA ARG A 53 7.64 -8.64 1.20
C ARG A 53 6.34 -8.25 1.88
N LEU A 54 5.26 -8.89 1.47
CA LEU A 54 3.93 -8.67 2.05
C LEU A 54 3.51 -9.93 2.80
N PHE A 55 3.20 -9.77 4.08
CA PHE A 55 2.65 -10.78 4.97
C PHE A 55 1.30 -10.31 5.48
N ASP A 56 0.31 -11.21 5.59
CA ASP A 56 -0.97 -10.87 6.20
C ASP A 56 -1.52 -12.00 7.08
N SER A 57 -2.40 -11.62 8.00
CA SER A 57 -2.98 -12.51 9.00
C SER A 57 -3.91 -13.56 8.39
N VAL A 58 -4.55 -13.28 7.26
CA VAL A 58 -5.49 -14.19 6.58
C VAL A 58 -4.75 -15.33 5.88
N ARG A 59 -3.57 -15.08 5.30
CA ARG A 59 -2.72 -16.11 4.70
C ARG A 59 -1.86 -16.84 5.74
N GLY A 60 -1.59 -16.19 6.86
CA GLY A 60 -0.70 -16.65 7.91
C GLY A 60 0.70 -16.05 7.83
N ALA A 61 1.34 -15.92 8.97
CA ALA A 61 2.59 -15.18 9.18
C ALA A 61 3.73 -15.61 8.23
N THR A 62 3.91 -16.90 7.97
CA THR A 62 5.03 -17.40 7.15
C THR A 62 4.81 -17.28 5.64
N LYS A 63 3.69 -16.70 5.20
CA LYS A 63 3.31 -16.62 3.79
C LYS A 63 3.67 -15.27 3.21
N SER A 64 4.63 -15.24 2.29
CA SER A 64 5.13 -14.01 1.67
C SER A 64 4.71 -13.88 0.21
N LEU A 65 4.21 -12.71 -0.14
CA LEU A 65 4.06 -12.23 -1.52
C LEU A 65 5.05 -11.08 -1.77
N ARG A 66 5.22 -10.73 -3.04
CA ARG A 66 6.08 -9.63 -3.51
C ARG A 66 5.27 -8.64 -4.32
N SER A 67 5.50 -7.34 -4.14
CA SER A 67 4.88 -6.31 -4.97
C SER A 67 5.65 -6.01 -6.25
N ASP A 68 6.90 -6.43 -6.30
CA ASP A 68 7.88 -6.14 -7.35
C ASP A 68 7.98 -7.22 -8.43
N ASP A 69 7.16 -8.28 -8.36
CA ASP A 69 7.07 -9.31 -9.40
C ASP A 69 5.69 -9.99 -9.48
N ASP A 70 5.54 -10.91 -10.41
CA ASP A 70 4.34 -11.70 -10.66
C ASP A 70 4.39 -13.11 -10.08
N GLU A 71 5.46 -13.48 -9.36
CA GLU A 71 5.61 -14.79 -8.75
C GLU A 71 4.53 -15.08 -7.69
N ASN A 72 4.31 -16.36 -7.43
CA ASN A 72 3.33 -16.85 -6.46
C ASN A 72 3.78 -16.64 -5.00
N GLU A 73 2.90 -17.00 -4.07
CA GLU A 73 3.17 -17.03 -2.64
C GLU A 73 4.25 -18.06 -2.30
N ILE A 74 5.21 -17.64 -1.48
CA ILE A 74 6.20 -18.56 -0.92
C ILE A 74 5.96 -18.76 0.57
N THR A 75 6.37 -19.93 1.08
CA THR A 75 6.42 -20.19 2.51
C THR A 75 7.84 -19.96 3.01
N ALA A 76 8.01 -18.97 3.89
CA ALA A 76 9.27 -18.57 4.48
C ALA A 76 9.15 -18.66 6.02
N ALA A 77 9.26 -19.88 6.55
CA ALA A 77 9.01 -20.17 7.96
C ALA A 77 9.96 -19.47 8.93
N ASP A 78 11.16 -19.12 8.45
CA ASP A 78 12.22 -18.48 9.21
C ASP A 78 12.26 -16.94 8.99
N SER A 79 11.17 -16.35 8.51
CA SER A 79 11.10 -14.91 8.22
C SER A 79 10.14 -14.20 9.18
N LEU A 80 8.92 -13.84 8.78
CA LEU A 80 7.91 -13.35 9.72
C LEU A 80 7.21 -14.55 10.37
N LYS A 81 7.34 -14.71 11.70
CA LYS A 81 6.86 -15.88 12.46
C LYS A 81 5.48 -15.66 13.08
N SER A 82 5.20 -14.44 13.53
CA SER A 82 3.91 -14.10 14.16
C SER A 82 3.56 -12.64 13.98
N PHE A 83 2.25 -12.36 13.99
CA PHE A 83 1.68 -11.04 14.23
C PHE A 83 1.38 -10.92 15.71
N ASP A 84 2.00 -9.97 16.41
CA ASP A 84 1.94 -9.83 17.85
C ASP A 84 0.95 -8.73 18.24
N SER A 85 0.59 -8.66 19.51
CA SER A 85 -0.36 -7.65 20.01
C SER A 85 0.11 -6.20 19.78
N ASP A 86 1.44 -6.02 19.55
CA ASP A 86 2.06 -4.73 19.22
C ASP A 86 3.27 -4.96 18.31
N GLY A 87 3.00 -5.24 17.04
CA GLY A 87 4.03 -5.49 16.05
C GLY A 87 4.09 -6.93 15.55
N PHE A 88 5.29 -7.47 15.37
CA PHE A 88 5.50 -8.80 14.78
C PHE A 88 6.84 -9.38 15.21
N THR A 89 6.97 -10.71 15.15
CA THR A 89 8.23 -11.42 15.43
C THR A 89 8.83 -11.97 14.16
N LEU A 90 10.15 -11.79 14.01
CA LEU A 90 10.96 -12.30 12.91
C LEU A 90 11.78 -13.52 13.35
N GLY A 91 12.02 -14.46 12.41
CA GLY A 91 13.00 -15.52 12.53
C GLY A 91 14.42 -15.03 12.26
N ALA A 92 15.39 -15.94 12.26
CA ALA A 92 16.79 -15.64 11.96
C ALA A 92 17.01 -15.21 10.51
N ASP A 93 16.04 -15.50 9.62
CA ASP A 93 16.10 -15.21 8.19
C ASP A 93 17.39 -15.77 7.52
N SER A 94 17.71 -17.01 7.89
CA SER A 94 18.94 -17.69 7.50
C SER A 94 19.03 -17.90 5.99
N ALA A 95 20.25 -17.94 5.46
CA ALA A 95 20.55 -17.98 4.02
C ALA A 95 19.89 -19.15 3.24
N SER A 96 19.49 -20.23 3.89
CA SER A 96 18.87 -21.40 3.24
C SER A 96 17.35 -21.32 3.07
N GLY A 97 16.68 -20.31 3.61
CA GLY A 97 15.24 -20.13 3.55
C GLY A 97 14.80 -18.69 3.79
N GLY A 98 15.76 -17.82 4.07
CA GLY A 98 15.53 -16.42 4.34
C GLY A 98 15.10 -15.62 3.11
N ILE A 99 14.34 -14.59 3.34
CA ILE A 99 13.82 -13.69 2.30
C ILE A 99 14.26 -12.24 2.52
N ASN A 100 15.31 -12.07 3.32
CA ASN A 100 15.98 -10.80 3.60
C ASN A 100 15.11 -9.79 4.36
N VAL A 101 14.51 -10.22 5.45
CA VAL A 101 13.71 -9.35 6.34
C VAL A 101 14.35 -9.12 7.72
N ASN A 102 15.37 -9.93 8.11
CA ASN A 102 16.06 -9.82 9.39
C ASN A 102 17.60 -10.00 9.27
N ILE A 103 18.19 -9.73 8.12
CA ILE A 103 19.65 -9.87 7.96
C ILE A 103 20.38 -8.87 8.87
N ASN A 104 21.42 -9.36 9.55
CA ASN A 104 22.21 -8.57 10.50
C ASN A 104 22.76 -7.30 9.87
N THR A 105 22.58 -6.16 10.53
CA THR A 105 22.98 -4.80 10.14
C THR A 105 22.19 -4.17 8.98
N GLU A 106 21.32 -4.89 8.28
CA GLU A 106 20.50 -4.32 7.22
C GLU A 106 19.36 -3.46 7.76
N THR A 107 19.16 -2.30 7.15
CA THR A 107 18.11 -1.39 7.56
C THR A 107 16.81 -1.64 6.79
N MET A 108 15.70 -1.65 7.51
CA MET A 108 14.39 -2.02 7.01
C MET A 108 13.35 -0.95 7.31
N VAL A 109 12.31 -0.92 6.50
CA VAL A 109 11.04 -0.25 6.78
C VAL A 109 9.90 -1.28 6.75
N ALA A 110 8.97 -1.15 7.70
CA ALA A 110 7.72 -1.88 7.76
C ALA A 110 6.56 -0.90 7.73
N TRP A 111 5.66 -1.07 6.75
CA TRP A 111 4.36 -0.41 6.73
C TRP A 111 3.32 -1.42 7.21
N CYS A 112 2.62 -1.07 8.29
CA CYS A 112 1.77 -1.98 9.04
C CYS A 112 0.33 -1.47 9.09
N TRP A 113 -0.62 -2.29 8.62
CA TRP A 113 -2.07 -1.98 8.68
C TRP A 113 -2.79 -2.99 9.54
N LYS A 114 -3.77 -2.51 10.29
CA LYS A 114 -4.75 -3.34 11.01
C LYS A 114 -6.03 -3.46 10.20
N GLU A 115 -6.50 -4.68 9.98
CA GLU A 115 -7.79 -4.95 9.35
C GLU A 115 -8.94 -4.42 10.22
N SER A 116 -9.75 -3.56 9.64
CA SER A 116 -10.90 -2.97 10.34
C SER A 116 -11.83 -2.23 9.38
N ALA A 117 -13.12 -2.52 9.45
CA ALA A 117 -14.13 -1.73 8.74
C ALA A 117 -14.18 -0.26 9.21
N THR A 118 -13.81 0.01 10.48
CA THR A 118 -13.68 1.38 11.01
C THR A 118 -12.57 2.14 10.28
N ALA A 119 -11.44 1.51 10.05
CA ALA A 119 -10.30 2.08 9.32
C ALA A 119 -10.47 1.98 7.79
N GLY A 120 -11.44 1.19 7.31
CA GLY A 120 -11.68 1.01 5.89
C GLY A 120 -10.68 0.09 5.21
N PHE A 121 -10.16 -0.90 5.92
CA PHE A 121 -9.26 -1.91 5.38
C PHE A 121 -9.79 -3.32 5.62
N ASP A 122 -9.76 -4.16 4.57
CA ASP A 122 -10.23 -5.57 4.59
C ASP A 122 -9.29 -6.45 3.75
N ILE A 123 -9.13 -7.70 4.18
CA ILE A 123 -8.28 -8.71 3.53
C ILE A 123 -9.15 -9.90 3.13
N VAL A 124 -9.34 -10.12 1.84
CA VAL A 124 -10.25 -11.14 1.33
C VAL A 124 -9.52 -12.23 0.56
N SER A 125 -9.67 -13.48 1.00
CA SER A 125 -9.17 -14.66 0.29
C SER A 125 -10.29 -15.33 -0.51
N TYR A 126 -10.00 -15.70 -1.76
CA TYR A 126 -10.96 -16.42 -2.61
C TYR A 126 -10.26 -17.35 -3.60
N THR A 127 -11.05 -18.28 -4.22
CA THR A 127 -10.58 -19.15 -5.30
C THR A 127 -11.22 -18.72 -6.61
N GLY A 128 -10.41 -18.56 -7.66
CA GLY A 128 -10.86 -18.23 -9.01
C GLY A 128 -11.74 -19.31 -9.63
N LYS A 129 -12.62 -18.91 -10.56
CA LYS A 129 -13.58 -19.78 -11.25
C LYS A 129 -13.62 -19.60 -12.76
N ALA A 130 -12.83 -18.68 -13.33
CA ALA A 130 -12.87 -18.31 -14.76
C ALA A 130 -14.29 -17.96 -15.26
N THR A 131 -15.11 -17.42 -14.40
CA THR A 131 -16.47 -16.91 -14.70
C THR A 131 -16.69 -15.62 -13.94
N ALA A 132 -17.22 -14.61 -14.61
CA ALA A 132 -17.51 -13.32 -13.98
C ALA A 132 -18.42 -13.50 -12.76
N ARG A 133 -18.06 -12.85 -11.65
CA ARG A 133 -18.80 -12.96 -10.39
C ARG A 133 -18.42 -11.86 -9.41
N THR A 134 -19.15 -11.80 -8.32
CA THR A 134 -18.85 -10.92 -7.18
C THR A 134 -18.10 -11.65 -6.07
N ILE A 135 -17.26 -10.92 -5.35
CA ILE A 135 -16.55 -11.34 -4.15
C ILE A 135 -17.03 -10.45 -3.00
N SER A 136 -17.49 -11.07 -1.91
CA SER A 136 -17.93 -10.34 -0.71
C SER A 136 -16.77 -9.79 0.09
N HIS A 137 -16.99 -8.65 0.78
CA HIS A 137 -16.08 -8.02 1.72
C HIS A 137 -16.82 -7.43 2.93
N SER A 138 -16.08 -7.09 4.00
CA SER A 138 -16.64 -6.67 5.29
C SER A 138 -16.59 -5.17 5.57
N LEU A 139 -16.13 -4.35 4.62
CA LEU A 139 -15.88 -2.91 4.83
C LEU A 139 -17.10 -2.08 5.21
N SER A 140 -18.31 -2.52 4.84
CA SER A 140 -19.54 -1.72 4.96
C SER A 140 -19.42 -0.32 4.32
N ALA A 141 -18.51 -0.17 3.38
CA ALA A 141 -18.19 1.04 2.62
C ALA A 141 -17.66 0.64 1.24
N VAL A 142 -17.84 1.47 0.24
CA VAL A 142 -17.33 1.21 -1.13
C VAL A 142 -15.80 1.33 -1.14
N PRO A 143 -15.04 0.26 -1.48
CA PRO A 143 -13.60 0.35 -1.62
C PRO A 143 -13.23 1.24 -2.81
N ARG A 144 -12.21 2.06 -2.64
CA ARG A 144 -11.67 2.88 -3.73
C ARG A 144 -10.34 2.33 -4.28
N VAL A 145 -9.72 1.41 -3.56
CA VAL A 145 -8.58 0.63 -4.05
C VAL A 145 -8.82 -0.84 -3.74
N ILE A 146 -8.60 -1.70 -4.73
CA ILE A 146 -8.68 -3.16 -4.62
C ILE A 146 -7.43 -3.74 -5.29
N MET A 147 -6.69 -4.58 -4.57
CA MET A 147 -5.38 -5.11 -4.98
C MET A 147 -5.39 -6.64 -4.94
N PRO A 148 -6.01 -7.34 -5.91
CA PRO A 148 -5.96 -8.79 -5.99
C PRO A 148 -4.61 -9.31 -6.47
N LYS A 149 -4.17 -10.46 -5.90
CA LYS A 149 -2.96 -11.20 -6.30
C LYS A 149 -3.19 -12.70 -6.24
N ALA A 150 -2.74 -13.40 -7.29
CA ALA A 150 -2.69 -14.85 -7.28
C ALA A 150 -1.66 -15.33 -6.26
N ARG A 151 -2.05 -16.36 -5.48
CA ARG A 151 -1.22 -16.96 -4.44
C ARG A 151 -0.59 -18.29 -4.90
N SER A 152 -1.31 -19.10 -5.64
CA SER A 152 -0.92 -20.48 -5.95
C SER A 152 -0.36 -20.66 -7.36
N THR A 153 -0.24 -19.60 -8.15
CA THR A 153 0.18 -19.68 -9.56
C THR A 153 1.06 -18.49 -9.91
N ASP A 154 2.21 -18.74 -10.54
CA ASP A 154 3.13 -17.73 -11.05
C ASP A 154 2.59 -17.06 -12.32
N GLY A 155 3.19 -15.91 -12.67
CA GLY A 155 2.91 -15.18 -13.91
C GLY A 155 1.64 -14.34 -13.86
N TYR A 156 1.00 -14.21 -12.70
CA TYR A 156 -0.18 -13.37 -12.54
C TYR A 156 0.18 -12.07 -11.85
N GLU A 157 0.14 -10.97 -12.58
CA GLU A 157 0.42 -9.61 -12.11
C GLU A 157 -0.57 -9.15 -11.03
N TRP A 158 -0.16 -8.15 -10.24
CA TRP A 158 -1.04 -7.42 -9.35
C TRP A 158 -1.94 -6.48 -10.15
N ARG A 159 -3.19 -6.80 -10.33
CA ARG A 159 -4.17 -5.94 -11.00
C ARG A 159 -4.82 -5.01 -9.98
N ILE A 160 -4.73 -3.70 -10.19
CA ILE A 160 -5.18 -2.70 -9.23
C ILE A 160 -6.41 -1.98 -9.78
N TYR A 161 -7.54 -2.08 -9.08
CA TYR A 161 -8.63 -1.13 -9.21
C TYR A 161 -8.30 0.12 -8.40
N HIS A 162 -8.48 1.29 -8.97
CA HIS A 162 -8.40 2.57 -8.26
C HIS A 162 -9.53 3.48 -8.73
N ALA A 163 -10.43 3.84 -7.83
CA ALA A 163 -11.66 4.58 -8.15
C ALA A 163 -11.45 6.01 -8.72
N SER A 164 -10.21 6.52 -8.74
CA SER A 164 -9.84 7.78 -9.38
C SER A 164 -8.91 7.57 -10.58
N ASN A 165 -8.83 6.32 -11.11
CA ASN A 165 -7.96 6.00 -12.22
C ASN A 165 -8.41 6.74 -13.50
N THR A 166 -9.68 6.58 -13.87
CA THR A 166 -10.29 7.27 -15.03
C THR A 166 -11.71 7.73 -14.69
N SER A 167 -12.45 8.21 -15.67
CA SER A 167 -13.88 8.55 -15.51
C SER A 167 -14.78 7.31 -15.41
N ALA A 168 -14.30 6.14 -15.84
CA ALA A 168 -14.97 4.84 -15.75
C ALA A 168 -13.99 3.81 -15.13
N PRO A 169 -13.63 3.94 -13.85
CA PRO A 169 -12.54 3.18 -13.25
C PRO A 169 -12.79 1.68 -13.14
N GLU A 170 -14.06 1.25 -13.25
CA GLU A 170 -14.47 -0.15 -13.30
C GLU A 170 -14.12 -0.88 -14.59
N THR A 171 -13.88 -0.14 -15.68
CA THR A 171 -13.43 -0.70 -16.97
C THR A 171 -11.91 -0.86 -17.02
N ASP A 172 -11.19 -0.22 -16.08
CA ASP A 172 -9.75 0.01 -16.17
C ASP A 172 -9.00 -0.62 -14.99
N TYR A 173 -7.72 -0.86 -15.23
CA TYR A 173 -6.81 -1.30 -14.17
C TYR A 173 -5.42 -0.70 -14.32
N LEU A 174 -4.69 -0.71 -13.20
CA LEU A 174 -3.25 -0.49 -13.11
C LEU A 174 -2.55 -1.80 -12.73
N VAL A 175 -1.23 -1.85 -12.86
CA VAL A 175 -0.42 -3.02 -12.51
C VAL A 175 0.67 -2.62 -11.53
N LEU A 176 0.64 -3.14 -10.27
CA LEU A 176 1.55 -2.72 -9.21
C LEU A 176 3.01 -3.12 -9.48
N ASN A 177 3.23 -4.32 -10.00
CA ASN A 177 4.57 -4.84 -10.30
C ASN A 177 5.15 -4.37 -11.65
N GLN A 178 4.48 -3.42 -12.33
CA GLN A 178 4.89 -2.94 -13.64
C GLN A 178 4.94 -1.41 -13.73
N THR A 179 5.51 -0.93 -14.84
CA THR A 179 5.61 0.50 -15.15
C THR A 179 4.51 0.98 -16.11
N TYR A 180 3.50 0.16 -16.40
CA TYR A 180 2.48 0.46 -17.39
C TYR A 180 1.62 1.66 -16.99
N ALA A 181 1.07 2.35 -18.00
CA ALA A 181 -0.06 3.26 -17.84
C ALA A 181 -1.34 2.46 -17.55
N THR A 182 -2.43 3.17 -17.31
CA THR A 182 -3.78 2.58 -17.26
C THR A 182 -4.05 1.71 -18.50
N ALA A 183 -4.64 0.56 -18.27
CA ALA A 183 -5.12 -0.33 -19.31
C ALA A 183 -6.60 -0.64 -19.11
N ASP A 184 -7.32 -0.77 -20.20
CA ASP A 184 -8.71 -1.22 -20.27
C ASP A 184 -8.77 -2.75 -20.23
N GLY A 185 -9.77 -3.31 -19.52
CA GLY A 185 -9.92 -4.77 -19.47
C GLY A 185 -11.18 -5.26 -18.78
N LEU A 186 -12.23 -5.49 -19.55
CA LEU A 186 -13.50 -6.12 -19.12
C LEU A 186 -13.27 -7.36 -18.24
N ASN A 187 -12.27 -8.16 -18.59
CA ASN A 187 -12.00 -9.45 -17.93
C ASN A 187 -11.38 -9.30 -16.52
N VAL A 188 -11.05 -8.09 -16.07
CA VAL A 188 -10.44 -7.85 -14.76
C VAL A 188 -11.51 -7.57 -13.70
N PHE A 189 -12.21 -6.44 -13.78
CA PHE A 189 -13.23 -6.03 -12.82
C PHE A 189 -14.66 -6.10 -13.36
N ASN A 190 -14.86 -6.73 -14.53
CA ASN A 190 -16.15 -7.00 -15.16
C ASN A 190 -16.97 -5.72 -15.41
N ASP A 191 -16.30 -4.63 -15.76
CA ASP A 191 -16.90 -3.31 -16.00
C ASP A 191 -17.97 -2.95 -14.94
N THR A 192 -17.75 -3.37 -13.71
CA THR A 192 -18.76 -3.26 -12.66
C THR A 192 -18.14 -2.61 -11.40
N ALA A 193 -18.61 -1.42 -11.08
CA ALA A 193 -18.16 -0.68 -9.91
C ALA A 193 -18.40 -1.47 -8.61
N PRO A 194 -17.47 -1.44 -7.65
CA PRO A 194 -17.67 -2.07 -6.34
C PRO A 194 -18.80 -1.41 -5.56
N THR A 195 -19.41 -2.18 -4.67
CA THR A 195 -20.43 -1.71 -3.74
C THR A 195 -19.89 -1.69 -2.30
N SER A 196 -20.73 -1.41 -1.32
CA SER A 196 -20.35 -1.46 0.10
C SER A 196 -20.21 -2.89 0.67
N SER A 197 -20.48 -3.92 -0.14
CA SER A 197 -20.46 -5.33 0.31
C SER A 197 -19.78 -6.31 -0.63
N VAL A 198 -19.60 -5.93 -1.92
CA VAL A 198 -18.99 -6.78 -2.93
C VAL A 198 -18.17 -5.97 -3.92
N PHE A 199 -17.15 -6.61 -4.49
CA PHE A 199 -16.51 -6.18 -5.73
C PHE A 199 -16.66 -7.24 -6.81
N SER A 200 -16.61 -6.85 -8.07
CA SER A 200 -16.76 -7.73 -9.22
C SER A 200 -15.39 -8.12 -9.76
N ILE A 201 -15.29 -9.35 -10.25
CA ILE A 201 -14.17 -9.85 -11.03
C ILE A 201 -14.68 -10.48 -12.33
N GLY A 202 -13.97 -10.24 -13.41
CA GLY A 202 -14.28 -10.80 -14.72
C GLY A 202 -13.94 -12.28 -14.87
N ASP A 203 -13.91 -12.78 -16.09
CA ASP A 203 -13.57 -14.16 -16.41
C ASP A 203 -12.11 -14.35 -16.84
N GLY A 204 -11.30 -13.29 -16.77
CA GLY A 204 -9.88 -13.31 -17.12
C GLY A 204 -9.02 -14.15 -16.17
N GLU A 205 -7.86 -14.55 -16.66
CA GLU A 205 -6.88 -15.30 -15.86
C GLU A 205 -6.45 -14.54 -14.60
N THR A 206 -6.34 -13.25 -14.68
CA THR A 206 -6.12 -12.38 -13.52
C THR A 206 -7.25 -11.36 -13.44
N PRO A 207 -8.04 -11.33 -12.34
CA PRO A 207 -7.85 -12.01 -11.05
C PRO A 207 -8.72 -13.24 -10.80
N ASN A 208 -9.07 -14.06 -11.80
CA ASN A 208 -10.10 -15.11 -11.62
C ASN A 208 -9.80 -16.45 -12.33
N ASN A 209 -8.53 -16.82 -12.53
CA ASN A 209 -8.18 -18.09 -13.14
C ASN A 209 -8.72 -19.28 -12.32
N SER A 210 -9.33 -20.25 -12.99
CA SER A 210 -9.99 -21.39 -12.35
C SER A 210 -9.05 -22.21 -11.46
N GLY A 211 -9.44 -22.43 -10.21
CA GLY A 211 -8.66 -23.20 -9.23
C GLY A 211 -7.49 -22.45 -8.58
N THR A 212 -7.09 -21.30 -9.11
CA THR A 212 -6.06 -20.46 -8.49
C THR A 212 -6.62 -19.76 -7.26
N THR A 213 -5.87 -19.80 -6.15
CA THR A 213 -6.22 -19.05 -4.94
C THR A 213 -5.69 -17.63 -5.00
N TYR A 214 -6.46 -16.68 -4.49
CA TYR A 214 -6.16 -15.26 -4.50
C TYR A 214 -6.25 -14.66 -3.09
N ILE A 215 -5.56 -13.56 -2.90
CA ILE A 215 -5.77 -12.59 -1.83
C ILE A 215 -6.10 -11.24 -2.45
N ALA A 216 -6.98 -10.47 -1.85
CA ALA A 216 -7.25 -9.08 -2.23
C ALA A 216 -7.19 -8.18 -1.01
N TYR A 217 -6.46 -7.06 -1.12
CA TYR A 217 -6.45 -5.98 -0.13
C TYR A 217 -7.38 -4.88 -0.60
N LEU A 218 -8.35 -4.52 0.23
CA LEU A 218 -9.40 -3.55 -0.08
C LEU A 218 -9.30 -2.35 0.85
N PHE A 219 -9.33 -1.15 0.26
CA PHE A 219 -9.24 0.10 1.02
C PHE A 219 -10.40 1.03 0.67
N ALA A 220 -11.16 1.43 1.69
CA ALA A 220 -12.20 2.45 1.63
C ALA A 220 -11.73 3.68 2.41
N PRO A 221 -11.80 4.90 1.85
CA PRO A 221 -11.30 6.10 2.51
C PRO A 221 -12.09 6.43 3.77
N LYS A 222 -11.39 6.97 4.75
CA LYS A 222 -11.98 7.49 6.01
C LYS A 222 -11.50 8.93 6.22
N GLN A 223 -12.44 9.84 6.35
CA GLN A 223 -12.15 11.26 6.53
C GLN A 223 -11.16 11.50 7.68
N GLY A 224 -10.09 12.24 7.42
CA GLY A 224 -9.04 12.55 8.38
C GLY A 224 -8.06 11.42 8.68
N TYR A 225 -8.23 10.23 8.04
CA TYR A 225 -7.36 9.08 8.24
C TYR A 225 -6.78 8.52 6.94
N SER A 226 -7.59 8.35 5.90
CA SER A 226 -7.11 7.81 4.64
C SER A 226 -7.78 8.45 3.44
N ALA A 227 -7.04 8.57 2.34
CA ALA A 227 -7.54 9.15 1.09
C ALA A 227 -6.98 8.39 -0.11
N MET A 228 -7.84 8.13 -1.09
CA MET A 228 -7.51 7.55 -2.38
C MET A 228 -8.11 8.45 -3.46
N GLY A 229 -7.24 9.12 -4.22
CA GLY A 229 -7.63 10.15 -5.17
C GLY A 229 -6.67 10.26 -6.33
N SER A 230 -6.81 11.34 -7.08
CA SER A 230 -5.90 11.70 -8.17
C SER A 230 -5.61 13.20 -8.19
N TYR A 231 -4.53 13.58 -8.84
CA TYR A 231 -4.23 14.97 -9.17
C TYR A 231 -3.74 15.08 -10.62
N LEU A 232 -4.03 16.21 -11.22
CA LEU A 232 -3.48 16.61 -12.53
C LEU A 232 -2.18 17.36 -12.30
N ALA A 233 -1.12 16.94 -12.94
CA ALA A 233 0.19 17.57 -12.84
C ALA A 233 0.30 18.80 -13.75
N GLU A 234 1.12 19.76 -13.34
CA GLU A 234 1.28 21.06 -14.00
C GLU A 234 2.68 21.28 -14.58
N GLY A 235 3.58 20.29 -14.49
CA GLY A 235 4.95 20.41 -15.00
C GLY A 235 5.78 21.55 -14.39
N ASN A 236 5.41 22.00 -13.19
CA ASN A 236 6.06 23.12 -12.51
C ASN A 236 6.74 22.65 -11.21
N ALA A 237 7.94 23.14 -10.89
CA ALA A 237 8.66 22.82 -9.67
C ALA A 237 7.95 23.36 -8.40
N ASP A 238 7.17 24.43 -8.49
CA ASP A 238 6.18 24.84 -7.49
C ASP A 238 4.84 24.15 -7.77
N GLY A 239 4.87 22.82 -7.75
CA GLY A 239 3.81 21.95 -8.26
C GLY A 239 2.56 21.88 -7.40
N VAL A 240 1.71 20.93 -7.77
CA VAL A 240 0.38 20.76 -7.22
C VAL A 240 0.43 20.50 -5.71
N TYR A 241 -0.44 21.19 -4.96
CA TYR A 241 -0.79 20.87 -3.59
C TYR A 241 -2.05 19.98 -3.57
N VAL A 242 -1.96 18.84 -2.89
CA VAL A 242 -3.07 17.92 -2.68
C VAL A 242 -3.51 17.96 -1.23
N ASN A 243 -4.73 18.47 -0.99
CA ASN A 243 -5.33 18.48 0.34
C ASN A 243 -5.91 17.09 0.69
N LEU A 244 -5.39 16.48 1.74
CA LEU A 244 -5.87 15.20 2.28
C LEU A 244 -6.77 15.38 3.51
N GLY A 245 -6.68 16.54 4.19
CA GLY A 245 -7.31 16.76 5.50
C GLY A 245 -6.57 16.09 6.65
N PHE A 246 -5.34 15.63 6.41
CA PHE A 246 -4.43 15.03 7.40
C PHE A 246 -2.98 15.14 6.94
N ARG A 247 -2.04 15.00 7.90
CA ARG A 247 -0.63 14.80 7.60
C ARG A 247 -0.41 13.35 7.19
N PRO A 248 0.14 13.06 6.00
CA PRO A 248 0.38 11.68 5.59
C PRO A 248 1.57 11.05 6.33
N ALA A 249 1.35 9.84 6.86
CA ALA A 249 2.38 8.92 7.32
C ALA A 249 2.88 8.00 6.20
N PHE A 250 2.00 7.71 5.22
CA PHE A 250 2.30 6.89 4.05
C PHE A 250 1.63 7.48 2.82
N LEU A 251 2.33 7.45 1.70
CA LEU A 251 1.84 7.92 0.42
C LEU A 251 2.39 7.03 -0.71
N LEU A 252 1.49 6.41 -1.46
CA LEU A 252 1.78 5.66 -2.69
C LEU A 252 1.24 6.44 -3.87
N ILE A 253 2.08 6.71 -4.89
CA ILE A 253 1.72 7.49 -6.08
C ILE A 253 2.08 6.72 -7.36
N LYS A 254 1.20 6.82 -8.37
CA LYS A 254 1.44 6.25 -9.72
C LYS A 254 0.94 7.20 -10.79
N ASN A 255 1.77 7.44 -11.80
CA ASN A 255 1.33 8.04 -13.05
C ASN A 255 0.41 7.05 -13.79
N GLN A 256 -0.84 7.42 -13.99
CA GLN A 256 -1.82 6.61 -14.71
C GLN A 256 -1.83 6.89 -16.22
N SER A 257 -1.38 8.10 -16.62
CA SER A 257 -1.47 8.57 -18.01
C SER A 257 -0.33 8.03 -18.87
N SER A 258 0.87 7.89 -18.29
CA SER A 258 2.09 7.54 -19.03
C SER A 258 2.72 6.25 -18.54
N ALA A 259 3.18 5.41 -19.49
CA ALA A 259 3.97 4.22 -19.19
C ALA A 259 5.42 4.59 -18.80
N SER A 260 6.20 3.56 -18.43
CA SER A 260 7.60 3.67 -18.02
C SER A 260 7.81 4.48 -16.73
N THR A 261 6.76 4.59 -15.90
CA THR A 261 6.80 5.24 -14.57
C THR A 261 6.58 4.22 -13.46
N ASN A 262 7.32 4.34 -12.37
CA ASN A 262 7.22 3.45 -11.24
C ASN A 262 6.08 3.83 -10.28
N TRP A 263 5.77 2.94 -9.35
CA TRP A 263 4.96 3.22 -8.17
C TRP A 263 5.85 3.75 -7.06
N HIS A 264 5.68 4.99 -6.65
CA HIS A 264 6.52 5.67 -5.67
C HIS A 264 5.89 5.64 -4.28
N ILE A 265 6.67 5.24 -3.27
CA ILE A 265 6.27 5.19 -1.86
C ILE A 265 7.09 6.22 -1.08
N TYR A 266 6.39 7.08 -0.34
CA TYR A 266 6.94 8.02 0.63
C TYR A 266 6.32 7.73 2.00
N ASP A 267 7.05 8.01 3.07
CA ASP A 267 6.53 7.97 4.44
C ASP A 267 7.17 9.01 5.34
N SER A 268 6.56 9.26 6.49
CA SER A 268 7.01 10.29 7.44
C SER A 268 8.14 9.81 8.36
N LYS A 269 8.50 8.52 8.36
CA LYS A 269 9.53 7.95 9.27
C LYS A 269 10.91 7.92 8.63
N ARG A 270 11.00 7.63 7.32
CA ARG A 270 12.25 7.79 6.58
C ARG A 270 12.46 9.27 6.38
N LEU A 271 13.57 9.84 6.56
CA LEU A 271 13.88 11.27 6.42
C LEU A 271 12.73 12.22 6.89
N GLY A 272 12.32 12.16 8.14
CA GLY A 272 11.12 12.78 8.72
C GLY A 272 10.96 14.31 8.62
N TYR A 273 11.74 15.01 7.79
CA TYR A 273 11.67 16.45 7.55
C TYR A 273 11.44 16.76 6.06
N ASN A 274 10.76 17.84 5.78
CA ASN A 274 10.67 18.41 4.44
C ASN A 274 12.02 19.09 4.07
N VAL A 275 12.53 18.98 2.88
CA VAL A 275 11.90 18.27 1.75
C VAL A 275 11.96 16.76 2.01
N ASN A 276 10.87 16.02 1.80
CA ASN A 276 10.92 14.56 1.93
C ASN A 276 11.51 13.95 0.68
N ASN A 277 12.66 13.32 0.83
CA ASN A 277 13.51 12.91 -0.27
C ASN A 277 13.64 11.39 -0.37
N ASP A 278 13.44 10.67 0.74
CA ASP A 278 13.61 9.22 0.72
C ASP A 278 12.37 8.54 0.13
N MET A 279 12.53 7.91 -1.03
CA MET A 279 11.48 7.17 -1.68
C MET A 279 11.86 5.70 -1.90
N GLN A 280 10.86 4.85 -1.95
CA GLN A 280 10.93 3.48 -2.46
C GLN A 280 10.06 3.35 -3.70
N ARG A 281 10.33 2.31 -4.49
CA ARG A 281 9.51 1.97 -5.66
C ARG A 281 8.88 0.61 -5.46
N ALA A 282 7.55 0.54 -5.32
CA ALA A 282 6.82 -0.69 -5.00
C ALA A 282 7.03 -1.84 -6.01
N ASN A 283 7.38 -1.49 -7.23
CA ASN A 283 7.63 -2.42 -8.35
C ASN A 283 9.11 -2.69 -8.63
N LEU A 284 10.03 -2.27 -7.75
CA LEU A 284 11.47 -2.47 -7.95
C LEU A 284 12.15 -2.97 -6.68
N THR A 285 13.29 -3.64 -6.86
CA THR A 285 14.11 -4.15 -5.76
C THR A 285 15.08 -3.14 -5.17
N ASN A 286 15.27 -1.97 -5.76
CA ASN A 286 16.23 -0.95 -5.31
C ASN A 286 16.02 -0.59 -3.82
N GLY A 287 17.08 -0.20 -3.14
CA GLY A 287 17.02 0.44 -1.82
C GLY A 287 16.40 1.84 -1.88
N ASP A 288 16.45 2.58 -0.77
CA ASP A 288 16.01 3.97 -0.73
C ASP A 288 16.73 4.79 -1.82
N ALA A 289 15.97 5.60 -2.53
CA ALA A 289 16.49 6.63 -3.40
C ALA A 289 16.15 7.99 -2.82
N THR A 290 17.04 8.96 -3.00
CA THR A 290 16.90 10.30 -2.44
C THR A 290 16.74 11.30 -3.58
N ASP A 291 15.59 11.93 -3.65
CA ASP A 291 15.24 12.97 -4.62
C ASP A 291 14.33 14.01 -3.94
N ASP A 292 14.50 15.30 -4.23
CA ASP A 292 13.70 16.40 -3.66
C ASP A 292 12.31 16.47 -4.32
N ASP A 293 11.51 15.43 -4.13
CA ASP A 293 10.28 15.23 -4.91
C ASP A 293 9.06 15.95 -4.34
N LEU A 294 8.86 15.92 -3.01
CA LEU A 294 7.65 16.44 -2.39
C LEU A 294 7.83 16.85 -0.92
N ASP A 295 6.90 17.68 -0.45
CA ASP A 295 6.71 17.99 0.97
C ASP A 295 5.51 17.24 1.52
N LEU A 296 5.66 16.60 2.70
CA LEU A 296 4.56 16.13 3.52
C LEU A 296 4.10 17.26 4.46
N LEU A 297 2.87 17.73 4.27
CA LEU A 297 2.33 18.89 4.99
C LEU A 297 1.33 18.45 6.06
N SER A 298 0.98 19.35 6.97
CA SER A 298 0.03 19.09 8.06
C SER A 298 -1.36 18.64 7.59
N ASN A 299 -1.74 18.92 6.34
CA ASN A 299 -3.06 18.63 5.78
C ASN A 299 -3.01 18.00 4.38
N GLY A 300 -1.84 17.53 3.94
CA GLY A 300 -1.67 16.93 2.61
C GLY A 300 -0.23 16.83 2.17
N PHE A 301 0.01 16.90 0.88
CA PHE A 301 1.35 16.91 0.29
C PHE A 301 1.46 17.92 -0.85
N LYS A 302 2.67 18.35 -1.15
CA LYS A 302 2.96 19.27 -2.25
C LYS A 302 4.12 18.74 -3.08
N ILE A 303 3.94 18.70 -4.40
CA ILE A 303 4.99 18.30 -5.34
C ILE A 303 5.99 19.46 -5.47
N ARG A 304 7.29 19.14 -5.44
CA ARG A 304 8.38 20.13 -5.39
C ARG A 304 9.33 20.05 -6.58
N ARG A 305 9.13 19.09 -7.47
CA ARG A 305 10.05 18.84 -8.59
C ARG A 305 9.30 18.53 -9.88
N VAL A 306 9.88 18.90 -11.02
CA VAL A 306 9.43 18.45 -12.34
C VAL A 306 10.10 17.10 -12.62
N THR A 307 9.31 16.04 -12.60
CA THR A 307 9.78 14.68 -12.88
C THR A 307 8.64 13.86 -13.48
N THR A 308 8.98 12.94 -14.40
CA THR A 308 7.99 12.01 -14.99
C THR A 308 7.34 11.11 -13.94
N ALA A 309 8.00 10.94 -12.80
CA ALA A 309 7.50 10.15 -11.67
C ALA A 309 6.27 10.77 -11.00
N LEU A 310 6.21 12.12 -10.88
CA LEU A 310 5.21 12.80 -10.07
C LEU A 310 4.56 14.03 -10.74
N ASN A 311 5.17 14.62 -11.79
CA ASN A 311 4.78 15.96 -12.25
C ASN A 311 5.06 16.24 -13.73
N THR A 312 4.69 15.30 -14.61
CA THR A 312 4.65 15.58 -16.06
C THR A 312 3.43 16.46 -16.37
N ASP A 313 3.61 17.54 -17.06
CA ASP A 313 2.53 18.46 -17.46
C ASP A 313 1.40 17.72 -18.20
N GLY A 314 0.16 17.90 -17.73
CA GLY A 314 -1.04 17.28 -18.27
C GLY A 314 -1.26 15.82 -17.92
N ASP A 315 -0.30 15.12 -17.24
CA ASP A 315 -0.50 13.77 -16.77
C ASP A 315 -1.31 13.74 -15.47
N THR A 316 -2.14 12.72 -15.33
CA THR A 316 -2.87 12.44 -14.09
C THR A 316 -2.16 11.36 -13.28
N TYR A 317 -2.12 11.55 -11.97
CA TYR A 317 -1.53 10.63 -11.01
C TYR A 317 -2.57 10.17 -9.99
N VAL A 318 -2.66 8.87 -9.74
CA VAL A 318 -3.43 8.34 -8.62
C VAL A 318 -2.57 8.25 -7.38
N TYR A 319 -3.22 8.37 -6.21
CA TYR A 319 -2.54 8.20 -4.93
C TYR A 319 -3.39 7.43 -3.90
N MET A 320 -2.70 6.78 -2.97
CA MET A 320 -3.25 6.21 -1.75
C MET A 320 -2.43 6.74 -0.56
N ALA A 321 -3.11 7.34 0.42
CA ALA A 321 -2.48 7.97 1.57
C ALA A 321 -3.12 7.55 2.89
N PHE A 322 -2.29 7.41 3.95
CA PHE A 322 -2.73 7.15 5.32
C PHE A 322 -2.13 8.18 6.27
N ALA A 323 -2.89 8.55 7.30
CA ALA A 323 -2.56 9.64 8.20
C ALA A 323 -1.52 9.28 9.26
N GLU A 324 -0.61 10.23 9.53
CA GLU A 324 0.12 10.31 10.80
C GLU A 324 -0.79 10.88 11.91
N ALA A 325 -1.52 11.95 11.56
CA ALA A 325 -2.49 12.60 12.42
C ALA A 325 -3.56 13.30 11.58
N PRO A 326 -4.84 13.34 12.00
CA PRO A 326 -5.85 14.14 11.34
C PRO A 326 -5.50 15.63 11.46
N PHE A 327 -5.87 16.45 10.49
CA PHE A 327 -5.66 17.91 10.59
C PHE A 327 -6.52 18.52 11.70
N VAL A 328 -7.75 18.02 11.85
CA VAL A 328 -8.68 18.40 12.91
C VAL A 328 -9.30 17.12 13.49
N ASN A 329 -9.28 16.98 14.79
CA ASN A 329 -9.83 15.81 15.48
C ASN A 329 -11.37 15.81 15.48
N SER A 330 -11.98 14.74 16.02
CA SER A 330 -13.45 14.56 16.09
C SER A 330 -14.15 15.68 16.89
N LYS A 331 -13.44 16.39 17.75
CA LYS A 331 -13.95 17.50 18.58
C LYS A 331 -13.75 18.87 17.93
N GLY A 332 -13.22 18.93 16.70
CA GLY A 332 -12.96 20.18 16.00
C GLY A 332 -11.68 20.91 16.45
N VAL A 333 -10.76 20.22 17.14
CA VAL A 333 -9.50 20.80 17.59
C VAL A 333 -8.40 20.47 16.57
N PRO A 334 -7.63 21.45 16.06
CA PRO A 334 -6.45 21.19 15.26
C PRO A 334 -5.44 20.34 16.03
N THR A 335 -4.96 19.26 15.43
CA THR A 335 -4.04 18.30 16.06
C THR A 335 -2.62 18.42 15.54
N ASN A 336 -2.42 19.19 14.51
CA ASN A 336 -1.24 19.09 13.68
C ASN A 336 -0.54 20.44 13.52
N ALA A 337 0.29 20.77 14.47
CA ALA A 337 1.22 21.89 14.41
C ALA A 337 2.66 21.36 14.45
N LYS A 338 3.05 20.54 13.47
CA LYS A 338 4.47 20.20 13.29
C LYS A 338 4.98 20.78 11.99
#